data_ac7748b9c98653b9a831eee719c20c2a
#
_entry.id   ac7748b9c98653b9a831eee719c20c2a
#
_cell.length_a   1.000
_cell.length_b   1.000
_cell.length_c   1.000
_cell.angle_alpha   90.00
_cell.angle_beta   90.00
_cell.angle_gamma   90.00
#
_symmetry.space_group_name_H-M   'P 1'
#
loop_
_entity.id
_entity.type
_entity.pdbx_description
1 polymer ?
#
loop_
_entity_poly.entity_id
_entity_poly.type
_entity_poly.pdbx_seq_one_letter_code
_entity_poly.pdbx_strand_id
1 'polypeptide(L)'
;MPKGGIDKALLGQILFFDKNLSLHGNQNCSSCHSPDTAFVDLRENSADKMVSQGDDPTRFGTRNAPTMLYASYAPEFHYDEKIQDYVGGQFWDGRAKNLAEQAGGPPINPVEMGMPDKL
;
A
#
# COMPACT_ATOMS: atom_id res chain seq x y z
N MET A 1 -27.87 17.18 17.80
CA MET A 1 -26.57 17.49 17.20
C MET A 1 -26.01 16.20 16.62
N PRO A 2 -25.63 16.10 15.34
CA PRO A 2 -24.99 14.92 14.83
C PRO A 2 -23.65 14.76 15.58
N LYS A 3 -23.40 13.58 16.12
CA LYS A 3 -22.09 13.23 16.67
C LYS A 3 -21.14 13.09 15.47
N GLY A 4 -20.49 14.20 15.11
CA GLY A 4 -19.59 14.25 13.97
C GLY A 4 -18.25 13.62 14.31
N GLY A 5 -18.18 12.30 14.23
CA GLY A 5 -16.90 11.59 14.07
C GLY A 5 -16.60 11.45 12.58
N ILE A 6 -15.34 11.55 12.18
CA ILE A 6 -14.91 11.20 10.82
C ILE A 6 -15.19 9.71 10.64
N ASP A 7 -15.92 9.36 9.57
CA ASP A 7 -16.10 7.99 9.14
C ASP A 7 -14.73 7.33 8.86
N LYS A 8 -14.58 6.05 9.20
CA LYS A 8 -13.32 5.31 8.98
C LYS A 8 -12.89 5.29 7.52
N ALA A 9 -13.85 5.21 6.58
CA ALA A 9 -13.55 5.25 5.16
C ALA A 9 -13.01 6.62 4.74
N LEU A 10 -13.62 7.71 5.22
CA LEU A 10 -13.15 9.06 4.97
C LEU A 10 -11.77 9.30 5.63
N LEU A 11 -11.55 8.81 6.84
CA LEU A 11 -10.24 8.87 7.48
C LEU A 11 -9.19 8.14 6.64
N GLY A 12 -9.49 6.93 6.18
CA GLY A 12 -8.60 6.16 5.31
C GLY A 12 -8.27 6.91 4.00
N GLN A 13 -9.27 7.56 3.40
CA GLN A 13 -9.06 8.39 2.21
C GLN A 13 -8.14 9.59 2.49
N ILE A 14 -8.31 10.27 3.62
CA ILE A 14 -7.44 11.38 4.03
C ILE A 14 -6.01 10.88 4.23
N LEU A 15 -5.83 9.80 4.97
CA LEU A 15 -4.52 9.20 5.25
C LEU A 15 -3.81 8.71 3.97
N PHE A 16 -4.56 8.26 2.98
CA PHE A 16 -4.01 7.82 1.69
C PHE A 16 -3.22 8.93 0.97
N PHE A 17 -3.58 10.19 1.19
CA PHE A 17 -2.92 11.35 0.60
C PHE A 17 -2.02 12.11 1.60
N ASP A 18 -1.89 11.64 2.83
CA ASP A 18 -1.14 12.33 3.88
C ASP A 18 0.35 11.96 3.84
N LYS A 19 1.19 12.94 3.50
CA LYS A 19 2.64 12.79 3.48
C LYS A 19 3.29 12.72 4.87
N ASN A 20 2.57 13.10 5.93
CA ASN A 20 3.08 12.95 7.29
C ASN A 20 3.24 11.48 7.72
N LEU A 21 2.72 10.54 6.93
CA LEU A 21 2.93 9.09 7.14
C LEU A 21 4.27 8.59 6.59
N SER A 22 5.11 9.46 6.01
CA SER A 22 6.47 9.09 5.58
C SER A 22 7.53 9.85 6.37
N LEU A 23 8.67 9.23 6.59
CA LEU A 23 9.72 9.70 7.51
C LEU A 23 10.21 11.13 7.21
N HIS A 24 10.38 11.46 5.93
CA HIS A 24 10.81 12.80 5.49
C HIS A 24 9.68 13.64 4.87
N GLY A 25 8.44 13.14 4.89
CA GLY A 25 7.30 13.83 4.30
C GLY A 25 7.33 13.90 2.77
N ASN A 26 8.09 13.02 2.11
CA ASN A 26 8.28 13.07 0.67
C ASN A 26 7.18 12.37 -0.10
N GLN A 27 6.53 11.36 0.48
CA GLN A 27 5.53 10.56 -0.20
C GLN A 27 4.36 10.17 0.70
N ASN A 28 3.34 9.64 0.07
CA ASN A 28 2.14 9.06 0.66
C ASN A 28 1.73 7.82 -0.16
N CYS A 29 0.61 7.19 0.18
CA CYS A 29 0.15 6.01 -0.56
C CYS A 29 -0.09 6.31 -2.05
N SER A 30 -0.65 7.49 -2.38
CA SER A 30 -0.89 7.87 -3.77
C SER A 30 0.38 8.13 -4.59
N SER A 31 1.54 8.23 -3.96
CA SER A 31 2.82 8.35 -4.68
C SER A 31 3.14 7.07 -5.47
N CYS A 32 2.82 5.89 -4.91
CA CYS A 32 3.02 4.60 -5.57
C CYS A 32 1.72 4.02 -6.14
N HIS A 33 0.56 4.53 -5.71
CA HIS A 33 -0.76 4.10 -6.14
C HIS A 33 -1.57 5.30 -6.62
N SER A 34 -1.14 5.91 -7.73
CA SER A 34 -1.77 7.14 -8.23
C SER A 34 -3.15 6.87 -8.84
N PRO A 35 -4.19 7.60 -8.42
CA PRO A 35 -5.52 7.52 -9.04
C PRO A 35 -5.49 7.79 -10.56
N ASP A 36 -4.59 8.65 -11.01
CA ASP A 36 -4.47 9.04 -12.42
C ASP A 36 -3.89 7.93 -13.31
N THR A 37 -3.31 6.90 -12.70
CA THR A 37 -2.65 5.77 -13.39
C THR A 37 -3.24 4.44 -12.97
N ALA A 38 -4.54 4.37 -12.72
CA ALA A 38 -5.22 3.16 -12.24
C ALA A 38 -4.60 2.58 -10.96
N PHE A 39 -4.13 3.44 -10.07
CA PHE A 39 -3.51 3.10 -8.79
C PHE A 39 -2.24 2.24 -8.91
N VAL A 40 -1.46 2.44 -9.98
CA VAL A 40 -0.11 1.90 -10.13
C VAL A 40 0.93 3.03 -10.15
N ASP A 41 2.19 2.70 -9.98
CA ASP A 41 3.30 3.66 -10.01
C ASP A 41 3.93 3.70 -11.41
N LEU A 42 3.71 4.82 -12.13
CA LEU A 42 4.33 5.06 -13.43
C LEU A 42 5.36 6.20 -13.37
N ARG A 43 5.80 6.61 -12.17
CA ARG A 43 6.82 7.66 -12.04
C ARG A 43 8.12 7.24 -12.68
N GLU A 44 8.77 8.19 -13.35
CA GLU A 44 10.15 8.01 -13.79
C GLU A 44 11.06 7.86 -12.58
N ASN A 45 11.90 6.86 -12.59
CA ASN A 45 12.93 6.64 -11.58
C ASN A 45 14.13 5.87 -12.16
N SER A 46 15.21 5.76 -11.41
CA SER A 46 16.43 5.09 -11.85
C SER A 46 16.31 3.56 -11.96
N ALA A 47 15.21 2.98 -11.56
CA ALA A 47 14.90 1.55 -11.67
C ALA A 47 13.95 1.24 -12.86
N ASP A 48 13.93 2.06 -13.89
CA ASP A 48 13.17 1.88 -15.14
C ASP A 48 11.68 1.64 -14.92
N LYS A 49 11.09 2.27 -13.89
CA LYS A 49 9.67 2.12 -13.48
C LYS A 49 9.26 0.71 -13.02
N MET A 50 10.18 -0.22 -12.91
CA MET A 50 9.84 -1.59 -12.51
C MET A 50 9.45 -1.70 -11.04
N VAL A 51 10.03 -0.84 -10.21
CA VAL A 51 9.79 -0.79 -8.76
C VAL A 51 9.60 0.64 -8.29
N SER A 52 8.90 0.81 -7.17
CA SER A 52 8.67 2.14 -6.60
C SER A 52 9.88 2.65 -5.83
N GLN A 53 10.15 3.95 -5.99
CA GLN A 53 11.11 4.69 -5.18
C GLN A 53 10.52 4.99 -3.80
N GLY A 54 11.31 4.80 -2.76
CA GLY A 54 10.92 5.08 -1.38
C GLY A 54 10.94 6.56 -1.00
N ASP A 55 10.60 6.84 0.26
CA ASP A 55 10.70 8.18 0.86
C ASP A 55 12.17 8.69 0.89
N ASP A 56 13.12 7.80 1.11
CA ASP A 56 14.53 8.01 0.78
C ASP A 56 14.71 7.73 -0.72
N PRO A 57 15.08 8.75 -1.53
CA PRO A 57 15.16 8.62 -2.98
C PRO A 57 16.27 7.67 -3.47
N THR A 58 17.15 7.23 -2.58
CA THR A 58 18.18 6.24 -2.88
C THR A 58 17.73 4.80 -2.68
N ARG A 59 16.51 4.60 -2.12
CA ARG A 59 15.94 3.30 -1.81
C ARG A 59 14.77 2.97 -2.72
N PHE A 60 14.69 1.71 -3.10
CA PHE A 60 13.65 1.18 -3.99
C PHE A 60 13.04 -0.08 -3.39
N GLY A 61 11.75 -0.28 -3.65
CA GLY A 61 11.11 -1.57 -3.42
C GLY A 61 11.72 -2.66 -4.31
N THR A 62 11.36 -3.90 -4.05
CA THR A 62 11.84 -5.07 -4.81
C THR A 62 10.80 -5.64 -5.75
N ARG A 63 9.60 -5.09 -5.75
CA ARG A 63 8.45 -5.57 -6.52
C ARG A 63 7.69 -4.38 -7.10
N ASN A 64 7.00 -4.62 -8.20
CA ASN A 64 6.11 -3.64 -8.81
C ASN A 64 4.93 -3.32 -7.87
N ALA A 65 4.50 -2.06 -7.82
CA ALA A 65 3.29 -1.67 -7.08
C ALA A 65 2.04 -2.16 -7.84
N PRO A 66 1.26 -3.10 -7.29
CA PRO A 66 0.05 -3.56 -7.94
C PRO A 66 -1.05 -2.51 -7.86
N THR A 67 -1.99 -2.55 -8.78
CA THR A 67 -3.18 -1.71 -8.67
C THR A 67 -3.96 -2.02 -7.39
N MET A 68 -4.53 -0.99 -6.79
CA MET A 68 -5.46 -1.14 -5.65
C MET A 68 -6.89 -1.41 -6.10
N LEU A 69 -7.18 -1.29 -7.41
CA LEU A 69 -8.53 -1.54 -7.93
C LEU A 69 -8.93 -2.99 -7.64
N TYR A 70 -10.15 -3.13 -7.11
CA TYR A 70 -10.75 -4.43 -6.76
C TYR A 70 -10.01 -5.24 -5.68
N ALA A 71 -8.96 -4.71 -5.04
CA ALA A 71 -8.19 -5.43 -4.02
C ALA A 71 -9.05 -5.90 -2.83
N SER A 72 -10.16 -5.20 -2.53
CA SER A 72 -11.09 -5.59 -1.48
C SER A 72 -11.88 -6.87 -1.76
N TYR A 73 -11.91 -7.33 -2.99
CA TYR A 73 -12.57 -8.59 -3.37
C TYR A 73 -11.67 -9.82 -3.22
N ALA A 74 -10.37 -9.65 -2.99
CA ALA A 74 -9.50 -10.76 -2.69
C ALA A 74 -9.90 -11.40 -1.36
N PRO A 75 -10.12 -12.72 -1.30
CA PRO A 75 -10.41 -13.41 -0.05
C PRO A 75 -9.20 -13.36 0.88
N GLU A 76 -9.38 -13.63 2.16
CA GLU A 76 -8.25 -13.84 3.07
C GLU A 76 -7.39 -15.00 2.60
N PHE A 77 -6.09 -14.91 2.84
CA PHE A 77 -5.15 -15.98 2.44
C PHE A 77 -5.52 -17.33 3.09
N HIS A 78 -5.75 -18.33 2.26
CA HIS A 78 -6.12 -19.67 2.70
C HIS A 78 -5.76 -20.74 1.64
N TYR A 79 -5.75 -21.98 2.04
CA TYR A 79 -5.68 -23.11 1.11
C TYR A 79 -7.07 -23.46 0.61
N ASP A 80 -7.27 -23.54 -0.70
CA ASP A 80 -8.53 -23.94 -1.33
C ASP A 80 -8.44 -25.39 -1.79
N GLU A 81 -9.19 -26.25 -1.12
CA GLU A 81 -9.22 -27.70 -1.40
C GLU A 81 -9.74 -28.04 -2.80
N LYS A 82 -10.55 -27.18 -3.42
CA LYS A 82 -11.15 -27.44 -4.73
C LYS A 82 -10.12 -27.29 -5.85
N ILE A 83 -9.25 -26.31 -5.73
CA ILE A 83 -8.19 -26.04 -6.71
C ILE A 83 -6.84 -26.59 -6.26
N GLN A 84 -6.76 -27.09 -5.03
CA GLN A 84 -5.55 -27.64 -4.39
C GLN A 84 -4.37 -26.67 -4.41
N ASP A 85 -4.64 -25.38 -4.10
CA ASP A 85 -3.62 -24.33 -4.06
C ASP A 85 -3.98 -23.26 -3.04
N TYR A 86 -3.01 -22.38 -2.74
CA TYR A 86 -3.22 -21.22 -1.90
C TYR A 86 -3.78 -20.06 -2.70
N VAL A 87 -4.77 -19.37 -2.14
CA VAL A 87 -5.45 -18.23 -2.77
C VAL A 87 -5.63 -17.07 -1.80
N GLY A 88 -5.81 -15.88 -2.34
CA GLY A 88 -6.14 -14.68 -1.57
C GLY A 88 -4.94 -14.03 -0.90
N GLY A 89 -5.24 -13.24 0.14
CA GLY A 89 -4.26 -12.41 0.82
C GLY A 89 -3.87 -11.17 0.03
N GLN A 90 -2.99 -10.38 0.61
CA GLN A 90 -2.47 -9.14 0.03
C GLN A 90 -0.95 -9.22 -0.09
N PHE A 91 -0.35 -8.28 -0.81
CA PHE A 91 0.98 -8.37 -1.41
C PHE A 91 1.05 -9.47 -2.48
N TRP A 92 2.12 -9.50 -3.26
CA TRP A 92 2.33 -10.50 -4.31
C TRP A 92 2.46 -11.94 -3.80
N ASP A 93 2.84 -12.10 -2.55
CA ASP A 93 3.12 -13.38 -1.90
C ASP A 93 2.06 -13.79 -0.85
N GLY A 94 0.98 -13.03 -0.71
CA GLY A 94 -0.09 -13.34 0.21
C GLY A 94 0.26 -13.21 1.70
N ARG A 95 1.41 -12.60 2.04
CA ARG A 95 1.90 -12.53 3.44
C ARG A 95 1.03 -11.70 4.38
N ALA A 96 0.24 -10.77 3.86
CA ALA A 96 -0.80 -10.08 4.63
C ALA A 96 -2.15 -10.74 4.36
N LYS A 97 -2.85 -11.06 5.43
CA LYS A 97 -4.10 -11.82 5.37
C LYS A 97 -5.23 -11.04 4.70
N ASN A 98 -5.26 -9.73 4.95
CA ASN A 98 -6.28 -8.81 4.44
C ASN A 98 -5.72 -7.39 4.28
N LEU A 99 -6.55 -6.46 3.77
CA LEU A 99 -6.16 -5.07 3.51
C LEU A 99 -5.80 -4.30 4.80
N ALA A 100 -6.44 -4.59 5.92
CA ALA A 100 -6.13 -3.91 7.18
C ALA A 100 -4.71 -4.26 7.68
N GLU A 101 -4.33 -5.51 7.53
CA GLU A 101 -2.98 -5.96 7.85
C GLU A 101 -1.95 -5.42 6.86
N GLN A 102 -2.26 -5.45 5.56
CA GLN A 102 -1.41 -4.93 4.50
C GLN A 102 -1.12 -3.43 4.69
N ALA A 103 -2.13 -2.62 4.96
CA ALA A 103 -2.00 -1.17 5.08
C ALA A 103 -1.05 -0.73 6.22
N GLY A 104 -0.83 -1.59 7.21
CA GLY A 104 0.12 -1.35 8.28
C GLY A 104 1.59 -1.60 7.93
N GLY A 105 1.89 -2.14 6.75
CA GLY A 105 3.24 -2.47 6.31
C GLY A 105 4.03 -1.29 5.73
N PRO A 106 3.54 -0.67 4.64
CA PRO A 106 4.27 0.38 3.91
C PRO A 106 4.76 1.56 4.77
N PRO A 107 4.00 2.07 5.76
CA PRO A 107 4.48 3.17 6.59
C PRO A 107 5.79 2.88 7.32
N ILE A 108 5.99 1.66 7.79
CA ILE A 108 7.19 1.27 8.55
C ILE A 108 8.24 0.54 7.70
N ASN A 109 7.99 0.36 6.41
CA ASN A 109 8.95 -0.30 5.53
C ASN A 109 10.07 0.69 5.16
N PRO A 110 11.36 0.40 5.46
CA PRO A 110 12.47 1.31 5.24
C PRO A 110 12.76 1.59 3.75
N VAL A 111 12.24 0.80 2.82
CA VAL A 111 12.36 1.05 1.37
C VAL A 111 11.09 1.65 0.76
N GLU A 112 10.09 1.95 1.58
CA GLU A 112 8.84 2.61 1.20
C GLU A 112 8.71 3.93 1.97
N MET A 113 7.91 4.00 3.03
CA MET A 113 7.64 5.25 3.75
C MET A 113 8.59 5.48 4.94
N GLY A 114 9.27 4.46 5.45
CA GLY A 114 10.45 4.56 6.32
C GLY A 114 10.22 4.99 7.76
N MET A 115 8.97 5.07 8.24
CA MET A 115 8.72 5.41 9.65
C MET A 115 9.34 4.36 10.59
N PRO A 116 9.87 4.77 11.77
CA PRO A 116 10.55 3.84 12.66
C PRO A 116 9.62 2.84 13.34
N ASP A 117 8.37 3.21 13.55
CA ASP A 117 7.34 2.38 14.17
C ASP A 117 5.93 2.78 13.74
N LYS A 118 4.94 2.01 14.17
CA LYS A 118 3.52 2.37 14.05
C LYS A 118 3.17 3.26 15.24
N LEU A 119 2.73 4.46 14.95
CA LEU A 119 2.20 5.39 15.95
C LEU A 119 0.91 4.86 16.58
#